data_34c0576e1ec5c8e6fd3763e160dd8ddd
#
_entry.id   34c0576e1ec5c8e6fd3763e160dd8ddd
#
_cell.length_a   1.000
_cell.length_b   1.000
_cell.length_c   1.000
_cell.angle_alpha   90.00
_cell.angle_beta   90.00
_cell.angle_gamma   90.00
#
_symmetry.space_group_name_H-M   'P 1'
#
loop_
_entity.id
_entity.type
_entity.pdbx_description
1 polymer ?
#
loop_
_entity_poly.entity_id
_entity_poly.type
_entity_poly.pdbx_seq_one_letter_code
_entity_poly.pdbx_strand_id
1 'polypeptide(L)'
;MFTRIDHVTICVPDLATGIAQFKNMGFNMAAGGAHPGRGTHNAIAFNQEDYVELLAIRDQAEQRAASSKPGSKNSTLSDFIAAGGGIRYVVLQCDDLGAEVAAMRQRGVDVSDPIDGSRRTPGGQDLRWKIATPGAQNPLPLVFIQHLTPLAERREQVPTGDQPNGVYQLERAYIVTPDAQSAAATYAKVLGMPQPKLHKGTVIMSDMAVFELGPTGLGIATPYAAGPASDALERRGPGPFQALYRTTGMGAAARWMQAHSMPPLVRGVRANGEHAMLATPAEAGGAYIGFVGPE
;
A
#
# COMPACT_ATOMS: atom_id res chain seq x y z
N MET A 1 -14.82 -8.41 10.21
CA MET A 1 -13.64 -9.11 9.61
C MET A 1 -13.13 -8.25 8.47
N PHE A 2 -11.80 -8.19 8.30
CA PHE A 2 -11.21 -7.48 7.15
C PHE A 2 -11.51 -8.24 5.87
N THR A 3 -11.96 -7.50 4.84
CA THR A 3 -12.44 -8.09 3.59
C THR A 3 -11.39 -8.08 2.49
N ARG A 4 -10.42 -7.13 2.56
CA ARG A 4 -9.36 -6.96 1.56
C ARG A 4 -8.33 -5.91 1.98
N ILE A 5 -7.24 -5.82 1.24
CA ILE A 5 -6.43 -4.61 1.18
C ILE A 5 -7.17 -3.62 0.27
N ASP A 6 -7.52 -2.45 0.79
CA ASP A 6 -8.17 -1.38 0.03
C ASP A 6 -7.16 -0.66 -0.88
N HIS A 7 -5.99 -0.33 -0.32
CA HIS A 7 -4.89 0.29 -1.06
C HIS A 7 -3.57 0.24 -0.30
N VAL A 8 -2.50 0.61 -0.98
CA VAL A 8 -1.22 0.98 -0.38
C VAL A 8 -1.00 2.48 -0.54
N THR A 9 -0.52 3.15 0.51
CA THR A 9 -0.12 4.56 0.46
C THR A 9 1.38 4.65 0.26
N ILE A 10 1.79 5.19 -0.89
CA ILE A 10 3.19 5.42 -1.26
C ILE A 10 3.50 6.90 -1.08
N CYS A 11 4.37 7.23 -0.13
CA CYS A 11 4.81 8.60 0.08
C CYS A 11 5.96 8.94 -0.86
N VAL A 12 5.82 10.06 -1.60
CA VAL A 12 6.80 10.52 -2.58
C VAL A 12 7.29 11.93 -2.26
N PRO A 13 8.54 12.29 -2.58
CA PRO A 13 9.06 13.64 -2.35
C PRO A 13 8.30 14.72 -3.12
N ASP A 14 7.93 14.42 -4.37
CA ASP A 14 7.18 15.31 -5.26
C ASP A 14 6.06 14.52 -5.95
N LEU A 15 4.83 15.04 -5.86
CA LEU A 15 3.67 14.33 -6.40
C LEU A 15 3.68 14.25 -7.93
N ALA A 16 4.16 15.29 -8.61
CA ALA A 16 4.19 15.32 -10.08
C ALA A 16 5.18 14.29 -10.62
N THR A 17 6.35 14.19 -10.00
CA THR A 17 7.36 13.17 -10.32
C THR A 17 6.81 11.76 -10.06
N GLY A 18 6.17 11.54 -8.91
CA GLY A 18 5.55 10.26 -8.60
C GLY A 18 4.47 9.87 -9.60
N ILE A 19 3.60 10.81 -9.98
CA ILE A 19 2.58 10.59 -11.03
C ILE A 19 3.23 10.19 -12.35
N ALA A 20 4.30 10.88 -12.77
CA ALA A 20 5.01 10.55 -14.01
C ALA A 20 5.61 9.14 -13.97
N GLN A 21 6.27 8.76 -12.86
CA GLN A 21 6.81 7.40 -12.68
C GLN A 21 5.72 6.33 -12.79
N PHE A 22 4.58 6.51 -12.11
CA PHE A 22 3.49 5.54 -12.16
C PHE A 22 2.77 5.51 -13.51
N LYS A 23 2.65 6.64 -14.22
CA LYS A 23 2.16 6.67 -15.60
C LYS A 23 3.09 5.93 -16.56
N ASN A 24 4.41 6.04 -16.39
CA ASN A 24 5.38 5.27 -17.17
C ASN A 24 5.25 3.76 -16.91
N MET A 25 4.90 3.35 -15.70
CA MET A 25 4.53 1.96 -15.39
C MET A 25 3.16 1.55 -15.97
N GLY A 26 2.37 2.48 -16.49
CA GLY A 26 1.05 2.21 -17.07
C GLY A 26 -0.11 2.27 -16.10
N PHE A 27 0.03 3.00 -14.98
CA PHE A 27 -1.10 3.29 -14.10
C PHE A 27 -1.81 4.59 -14.51
N ASN A 28 -3.12 4.57 -14.63
CA ASN A 28 -3.96 5.75 -14.93
C ASN A 28 -4.10 6.65 -13.70
N MET A 29 -3.00 7.37 -13.37
CA MET A 29 -2.97 8.26 -12.22
C MET A 29 -3.86 9.49 -12.42
N ALA A 30 -4.76 9.73 -11.47
CA ALA A 30 -5.63 10.90 -11.39
C ALA A 30 -5.34 11.71 -10.12
N ALA A 31 -5.54 13.02 -10.17
CA ALA A 31 -5.46 13.86 -8.98
C ALA A 31 -6.54 13.45 -7.98
N GLY A 32 -6.14 13.14 -6.75
CA GLY A 32 -7.06 12.81 -5.67
C GLY A 32 -7.58 14.02 -4.93
N GLY A 33 -6.70 14.97 -4.61
CA GLY A 33 -7.03 16.21 -3.95
C GLY A 33 -6.12 16.58 -2.78
N ALA A 34 -6.38 17.72 -2.19
CA ALA A 34 -5.72 18.18 -0.96
C ALA A 34 -6.42 17.61 0.28
N HIS A 35 -5.65 17.40 1.34
CA HIS A 35 -6.13 17.01 2.66
C HIS A 35 -6.05 18.21 3.61
N PRO A 36 -7.13 19.01 3.76
CA PRO A 36 -7.14 20.19 4.61
C PRO A 36 -6.76 19.84 6.05
N GLY A 37 -5.96 20.70 6.68
CA GLY A 37 -5.48 20.51 8.05
C GLY A 37 -4.39 19.44 8.20
N ARG A 38 -3.89 18.83 7.09
CA ARG A 38 -2.79 17.85 7.09
C ARG A 38 -1.58 18.30 6.28
N GLY A 39 -1.73 19.28 5.42
CA GLY A 39 -0.68 19.80 4.54
C GLY A 39 -0.24 18.82 3.46
N THR A 40 -1.05 17.80 3.15
CA THR A 40 -0.76 16.79 2.15
C THR A 40 -1.74 16.84 0.98
N HIS A 41 -1.36 16.23 -0.14
CA HIS A 41 -2.20 15.97 -1.29
C HIS A 41 -1.87 14.61 -1.88
N ASN A 42 -2.78 14.06 -2.68
CA ASN A 42 -2.60 12.74 -3.26
C ASN A 42 -2.95 12.67 -4.74
N ALA A 43 -2.50 11.59 -5.37
CA ALA A 43 -2.97 11.08 -6.64
C ALA A 43 -3.29 9.60 -6.48
N ILE A 44 -4.27 9.11 -7.24
CA ILE A 44 -4.76 7.73 -7.13
C ILE A 44 -4.89 7.10 -8.51
N ALA A 45 -4.68 5.78 -8.58
CA ALA A 45 -5.05 4.97 -9.74
C ALA A 45 -5.89 3.80 -9.25
N PHE A 46 -7.17 3.78 -9.64
CA PHE A 46 -8.06 2.68 -9.30
C PHE A 46 -7.81 1.48 -10.22
N ASN A 47 -7.78 0.30 -9.62
CA ASN A 47 -8.02 -0.98 -10.26
C ASN A 47 -9.52 -1.29 -10.25
N GLN A 48 -9.93 -2.55 -10.18
CA GLN A 48 -11.36 -2.87 -10.12
C GLN A 48 -12.00 -2.41 -8.79
N GLU A 49 -11.41 -2.76 -7.65
CA GLU A 49 -11.97 -2.46 -6.34
C GLU A 49 -10.95 -1.90 -5.34
N ASP A 50 -9.68 -1.98 -5.66
CA ASP A 50 -8.56 -1.44 -4.90
C ASP A 50 -7.87 -0.31 -5.69
N TYR A 51 -6.91 0.35 -5.09
CA TYR A 51 -6.14 1.40 -5.76
C TYR A 51 -4.73 1.55 -5.20
N VAL A 52 -3.88 2.23 -5.93
CA VAL A 52 -2.62 2.78 -5.43
C VAL A 52 -2.82 4.26 -5.11
N GLU A 53 -2.31 4.70 -3.96
CA GLU A 53 -2.29 6.10 -3.58
C GLU A 53 -0.85 6.60 -3.53
N LEU A 54 -0.58 7.71 -4.23
CA LEU A 54 0.63 8.51 -4.06
C LEU A 54 0.30 9.68 -3.16
N LEU A 55 1.09 9.88 -2.10
CA LEU A 55 0.93 10.93 -1.11
C LEU A 55 2.19 11.81 -1.06
N ALA A 56 2.02 13.13 -1.11
CA ALA A 56 3.12 14.07 -0.94
C ALA A 56 2.73 15.22 -0.01
N ILE A 57 3.73 15.93 0.52
CA ILE A 57 3.51 17.16 1.28
C ILE A 57 3.26 18.28 0.28
N ARG A 58 2.12 18.94 0.38
CA ARG A 58 1.74 20.11 -0.41
C ARG A 58 2.15 21.41 0.27
N ASP A 59 1.93 21.48 1.58
CA ASP A 59 2.17 22.65 2.41
C ASP A 59 2.94 22.25 3.67
N GLN A 60 4.21 22.66 3.71
CA GLN A 60 5.11 22.32 4.81
C GLN A 60 4.71 22.96 6.15
N ALA A 61 4.08 24.14 6.13
CA ALA A 61 3.66 24.82 7.36
C ALA A 61 2.44 24.11 7.95
N GLU A 62 1.44 23.81 7.12
CA GLU A 62 0.25 23.05 7.50
C GLU A 62 0.61 21.65 7.99
N GLN A 63 1.54 20.98 7.29
CA GLN A 63 2.03 19.66 7.68
C GLN A 63 2.75 19.68 9.04
N ARG A 64 3.62 20.67 9.29
CA ARG A 64 4.27 20.83 10.61
C ARG A 64 3.25 21.06 11.72
N ALA A 65 2.26 21.92 11.48
CA ALA A 65 1.17 22.17 12.44
C ALA A 65 0.35 20.90 12.73
N ALA A 66 0.09 20.09 11.70
CA ALA A 66 -0.58 18.80 11.86
C ALA A 66 0.28 17.78 12.63
N SER A 67 1.59 17.78 12.40
CA SER A 67 2.54 16.85 13.03
C SER A 67 2.77 17.12 14.51
N SER A 68 2.68 18.37 14.94
CA SER A 68 2.87 18.79 16.34
C SER A 68 1.73 18.39 17.28
N LYS A 69 0.59 17.94 16.74
CA LYS A 69 -0.55 17.49 17.56
C LYS A 69 -0.21 16.17 18.25
N PRO A 70 -0.49 16.02 19.55
CA PRO A 70 -0.28 14.77 20.26
C PRO A 70 -0.94 13.57 19.53
N GLY A 71 -0.21 12.47 19.38
CA GLY A 71 -0.70 11.29 18.68
C GLY A 71 -0.80 11.41 17.15
N SER A 72 -0.28 12.49 16.56
CA SER A 72 -0.30 12.69 15.11
C SER A 72 0.52 11.62 14.38
N LYS A 73 -0.11 10.96 13.40
CA LYS A 73 0.59 10.04 12.49
C LYS A 73 1.48 10.74 11.47
N ASN A 74 1.32 12.04 11.31
CA ASN A 74 2.14 12.86 10.41
C ASN A 74 3.48 13.25 11.04
N SER A 75 3.73 12.96 12.33
CA SER A 75 4.94 13.38 13.03
C SER A 75 6.26 12.95 12.37
N THR A 76 6.23 11.83 11.63
CA THR A 76 7.41 11.27 10.93
C THR A 76 7.26 11.26 9.40
N LEU A 77 6.26 11.98 8.83
CA LEU A 77 6.02 11.94 7.39
C LEU A 77 7.16 12.62 6.61
N SER A 78 7.59 13.81 7.06
CA SER A 78 8.70 14.53 6.43
C SER A 78 9.99 13.71 6.46
N ASP A 79 10.31 13.07 7.60
CA ASP A 79 11.51 12.24 7.73
C ASP A 79 11.43 11.01 6.84
N PHE A 80 10.24 10.37 6.78
CA PHE A 80 10.01 9.22 5.93
C PHE A 80 10.19 9.56 4.44
N ILE A 81 9.69 10.71 3.99
CA ILE A 81 9.88 11.20 2.63
C ILE A 81 11.34 11.56 2.37
N ALA A 82 12.00 12.25 3.30
CA ALA A 82 13.41 12.60 3.19
C ALA A 82 14.34 11.38 3.12
N ALA A 83 13.96 10.26 3.75
CA ALA A 83 14.65 8.98 3.66
C ALA A 83 14.35 8.20 2.35
N GLY A 84 13.74 8.84 1.35
CA GLY A 84 13.49 8.27 0.02
C GLY A 84 12.06 7.79 -0.24
N GLY A 85 11.09 8.09 0.63
CA GLY A 85 9.67 7.77 0.41
C GLY A 85 9.37 6.26 0.37
N GLY A 86 8.36 5.80 -0.38
CA GLY A 86 7.94 4.40 -0.52
C GLY A 86 6.65 4.07 0.19
N ILE A 87 6.29 2.79 0.31
CA ILE A 87 5.05 2.38 0.98
C ILE A 87 5.15 2.71 2.46
N ARG A 88 4.23 3.54 2.94
CA ARG A 88 4.13 3.92 4.35
C ARG A 88 3.06 3.13 5.09
N TYR A 89 1.94 2.88 4.45
CA TYR A 89 0.81 2.17 5.04
C TYR A 89 0.22 1.15 4.07
N VAL A 90 -0.25 0.03 4.64
CA VAL A 90 -1.18 -0.89 4.01
C VAL A 90 -2.55 -0.64 4.63
N VAL A 91 -3.54 -0.31 3.82
CA VAL A 91 -4.88 0.04 4.27
C VAL A 91 -5.80 -1.15 4.08
N LEU A 92 -6.41 -1.62 5.17
CA LEU A 92 -7.27 -2.79 5.21
C LEU A 92 -8.73 -2.37 5.33
N GLN A 93 -9.58 -2.84 4.42
CA GLN A 93 -11.01 -2.54 4.41
C GLN A 93 -11.80 -3.52 5.29
N CYS A 94 -12.81 -3.01 5.97
CA CYS A 94 -13.86 -3.77 6.64
C CYS A 94 -15.22 -3.08 6.45
N ASP A 95 -16.30 -3.84 6.68
CA ASP A 95 -17.68 -3.33 6.52
C ASP A 95 -18.17 -2.60 7.79
N ASP A 96 -17.67 -2.97 8.96
CA ASP A 96 -18.00 -2.35 10.24
C ASP A 96 -16.73 -2.14 11.07
N LEU A 97 -16.18 -0.94 11.00
CA LEU A 97 -14.95 -0.60 11.72
C LEU A 97 -15.15 -0.55 13.25
N GLY A 98 -16.34 -0.19 13.70
CA GLY A 98 -16.65 -0.18 15.13
C GLY A 98 -16.59 -1.58 15.73
N ALA A 99 -17.21 -2.56 15.07
CA ALA A 99 -17.16 -3.97 15.47
C ALA A 99 -15.73 -4.53 15.41
N GLU A 100 -14.95 -4.19 14.38
CA GLU A 100 -13.56 -4.64 14.26
C GLU A 100 -12.66 -4.07 15.38
N VAL A 101 -12.80 -2.78 15.70
CA VAL A 101 -12.08 -2.16 16.81
C VAL A 101 -12.43 -2.82 18.14
N ALA A 102 -13.72 -3.07 18.39
CA ALA A 102 -14.16 -3.78 19.61
C ALA A 102 -13.55 -5.20 19.68
N ALA A 103 -13.57 -5.96 18.59
CA ALA A 103 -13.00 -7.30 18.52
C ALA A 103 -11.47 -7.29 18.70
N MET A 104 -10.74 -6.32 18.10
CA MET A 104 -9.30 -6.13 18.33
C MET A 104 -8.98 -5.88 19.81
N ARG A 105 -9.75 -5.00 20.46
CA ARG A 105 -9.57 -4.70 21.90
C ARG A 105 -9.84 -5.91 22.79
N GLN A 106 -10.86 -6.73 22.47
CA GLN A 106 -11.10 -7.99 23.16
C GLN A 106 -9.91 -8.97 23.05
N ARG A 107 -9.18 -8.93 21.93
CA ARG A 107 -7.93 -9.69 21.76
C ARG A 107 -6.71 -9.02 22.41
N GLY A 108 -6.91 -7.89 23.13
CA GLY A 108 -5.83 -7.13 23.79
C GLY A 108 -4.92 -6.41 22.79
N VAL A 109 -5.47 -5.95 21.66
CA VAL A 109 -4.77 -5.10 20.72
C VAL A 109 -5.02 -3.64 21.06
N ASP A 110 -3.95 -2.85 21.19
CA ASP A 110 -4.03 -1.40 21.29
C ASP A 110 -4.39 -0.82 19.92
N VAL A 111 -5.55 -0.17 19.83
CA VAL A 111 -6.10 0.40 18.59
C VAL A 111 -6.90 1.66 18.90
N SER A 112 -6.78 2.68 18.05
CA SER A 112 -7.50 3.94 18.19
C SER A 112 -9.02 3.76 18.07
N ASP A 113 -9.78 4.72 18.57
CA ASP A 113 -11.19 4.82 18.19
C ASP A 113 -11.32 5.12 16.70
N PRO A 114 -12.43 4.67 16.06
CA PRO A 114 -12.76 5.10 14.71
C PRO A 114 -12.96 6.61 14.66
N ILE A 115 -12.29 7.25 13.68
CA ILE A 115 -12.45 8.68 13.41
C ILE A 115 -12.98 8.89 12.00
N ASP A 116 -13.84 9.88 11.84
CA ASP A 116 -14.39 10.26 10.54
C ASP A 116 -13.29 10.90 9.67
N GLY A 117 -13.28 10.51 8.40
CA GLY A 117 -12.47 11.09 7.36
C GLY A 117 -13.32 11.54 6.19
N SER A 118 -12.91 12.61 5.53
CA SER A 118 -13.53 13.08 4.31
C SER A 118 -12.52 13.75 3.39
N ARG A 119 -12.82 13.80 2.11
CA ARG A 119 -12.17 14.69 1.15
C ARG A 119 -13.18 15.14 0.10
N ARG A 120 -12.95 16.33 -0.45
CA ARG A 120 -13.70 16.82 -1.60
C ARG A 120 -12.93 16.44 -2.88
N THR A 121 -13.63 15.82 -3.81
CA THR A 121 -13.09 15.52 -5.14
C THR A 121 -12.94 16.81 -5.95
N PRO A 122 -12.13 16.84 -7.03
CA PRO A 122 -12.09 17.96 -7.97
C PRO A 122 -13.47 18.31 -8.56
N GLY A 123 -14.37 17.33 -8.71
CA GLY A 123 -15.75 17.51 -9.15
C GLY A 123 -16.71 18.05 -8.07
N GLY A 124 -16.22 18.32 -6.84
CA GLY A 124 -17.02 18.90 -5.74
C GLY A 124 -17.79 17.90 -4.88
N GLN A 125 -17.67 16.61 -5.13
CA GLN A 125 -18.31 15.56 -4.33
C GLN A 125 -17.54 15.31 -3.03
N ASP A 126 -18.25 15.14 -1.91
CA ASP A 126 -17.65 14.77 -0.63
C ASP A 126 -17.62 13.24 -0.48
N LEU A 127 -16.43 12.67 -0.47
CA LEU A 127 -16.20 11.28 -0.13
C LEU A 127 -15.97 11.13 1.37
N ARG A 128 -16.58 10.12 2.00
CA ARG A 128 -16.55 9.90 3.44
C ARG A 128 -16.16 8.47 3.80
N TRP A 129 -15.43 8.34 4.89
CA TRP A 129 -15.00 7.06 5.46
C TRP A 129 -14.77 7.19 6.97
N LYS A 130 -14.55 6.07 7.62
CA LYS A 130 -13.99 6.00 8.97
C LYS A 130 -12.65 5.31 8.93
N ILE A 131 -11.71 5.72 9.77
CA ILE A 131 -10.41 5.05 9.94
C ILE A 131 -10.10 4.81 11.41
N ALA A 132 -9.39 3.71 11.64
CA ALA A 132 -8.71 3.44 12.92
C ALA A 132 -7.29 2.93 12.63
N THR A 133 -6.46 2.89 13.66
CA THR A 133 -5.06 2.51 13.48
C THR A 133 -4.53 1.82 14.71
N PRO A 134 -3.54 0.90 14.55
CA PRO A 134 -2.80 0.39 15.69
C PRO A 134 -2.27 1.51 16.57
N GLY A 135 -2.36 1.34 17.88
CA GLY A 135 -1.89 2.30 18.87
C GLY A 135 -0.38 2.22 19.12
N ALA A 136 0.10 3.08 20.03
CA ALA A 136 1.54 3.23 20.31
C ALA A 136 2.18 1.97 20.90
N GLN A 137 1.42 1.13 21.58
CA GLN A 137 1.93 -0.14 22.14
C GLN A 137 2.17 -1.21 21.06
N ASN A 138 1.61 -1.03 19.86
CA ASN A 138 1.70 -1.98 18.75
C ASN A 138 1.77 -1.23 17.41
N PRO A 139 2.84 -0.45 17.15
CA PRO A 139 2.92 0.47 16.02
C PRO A 139 3.13 -0.31 14.71
N LEU A 140 2.06 -0.86 14.14
CA LEU A 140 2.09 -1.51 12.84
C LEU A 140 1.80 -0.50 11.71
N PRO A 141 2.37 -0.68 10.53
CA PRO A 141 2.15 0.18 9.37
C PRO A 141 0.81 -0.10 8.68
N LEU A 142 -0.25 -0.24 9.47
CA LEU A 142 -1.60 -0.51 9.03
C LEU A 142 -2.53 0.68 9.27
N VAL A 143 -3.51 0.83 8.40
CA VAL A 143 -4.69 1.65 8.60
C VAL A 143 -5.91 0.78 8.34
N PHE A 144 -6.91 0.87 9.18
CA PHE A 144 -8.19 0.18 9.00
C PHE A 144 -9.20 1.18 8.50
N ILE A 145 -9.96 0.82 7.44
CA ILE A 145 -10.90 1.72 6.80
C ILE A 145 -12.27 1.07 6.62
N GLN A 146 -13.31 1.86 6.87
CA GLN A 146 -14.68 1.60 6.45
C GLN A 146 -15.12 2.74 5.54
N HIS A 147 -15.39 2.48 4.28
CA HIS A 147 -15.95 3.46 3.38
C HIS A 147 -17.44 3.68 3.68
N LEU A 148 -17.84 4.95 3.77
CA LEU A 148 -19.24 5.36 3.91
C LEU A 148 -19.82 5.77 2.55
N THR A 149 -18.95 6.20 1.61
CA THR A 149 -19.33 6.49 0.23
C THR A 149 -19.16 5.20 -0.61
N PRO A 150 -20.18 4.77 -1.36
CA PRO A 150 -20.13 3.58 -2.19
C PRO A 150 -19.00 3.61 -3.23
N LEU A 151 -18.49 2.44 -3.62
CA LEU A 151 -17.37 2.32 -4.58
C LEU A 151 -17.69 2.98 -5.93
N ALA A 152 -18.91 2.81 -6.44
CA ALA A 152 -19.33 3.43 -7.70
C ALA A 152 -19.14 4.95 -7.68
N GLU A 153 -19.62 5.62 -6.63
CA GLU A 153 -19.48 7.07 -6.46
C GLU A 153 -18.01 7.49 -6.29
N ARG A 154 -17.19 6.69 -5.58
CA ARG A 154 -15.76 6.96 -5.40
C ARG A 154 -14.98 6.92 -6.71
N ARG A 155 -15.46 6.14 -7.70
CA ARG A 155 -14.82 5.94 -9.00
C ARG A 155 -15.25 6.94 -10.07
N GLU A 156 -16.37 7.64 -9.92
CA GLU A 156 -16.89 8.59 -10.93
C GLU A 156 -15.90 9.68 -11.34
N GLN A 157 -14.95 10.01 -10.46
CA GLN A 157 -13.98 11.08 -10.66
C GLN A 157 -12.61 10.59 -11.21
N VAL A 158 -12.50 9.31 -11.50
CA VAL A 158 -11.23 8.69 -11.93
C VAL A 158 -11.40 8.13 -13.35
N PRO A 159 -10.37 8.21 -14.22
CA PRO A 159 -10.44 7.56 -15.53
C PRO A 159 -10.89 6.11 -15.41
N THR A 160 -11.99 5.77 -16.08
CA THR A 160 -12.64 4.45 -15.99
C THR A 160 -12.11 3.45 -17.02
N GLY A 161 -11.06 3.80 -17.76
CA GLY A 161 -10.44 2.90 -18.73
C GLY A 161 -9.57 1.84 -18.06
N ASP A 162 -9.33 0.76 -18.81
CA ASP A 162 -8.34 -0.25 -18.42
C ASP A 162 -6.98 0.39 -18.20
N GLN A 163 -6.22 -0.11 -17.23
CA GLN A 163 -4.85 0.32 -17.01
C GLN A 163 -4.00 -0.07 -18.23
N PRO A 164 -3.19 0.85 -18.80
CA PRO A 164 -2.33 0.54 -19.95
C PRO A 164 -1.41 -0.68 -19.76
N ASN A 165 -1.03 -0.96 -18.52
CA ASN A 165 -0.26 -2.14 -18.13
C ASN A 165 -1.13 -3.40 -17.89
N GLY A 166 -2.45 -3.32 -18.11
CA GLY A 166 -3.40 -4.39 -17.88
C GLY A 166 -3.62 -4.75 -16.40
N VAL A 167 -3.13 -3.94 -15.48
CA VAL A 167 -3.36 -4.17 -14.04
C VAL A 167 -4.83 -4.00 -13.72
N TYR A 168 -5.38 -4.98 -12.97
CA TYR A 168 -6.78 -4.97 -12.57
C TYR A 168 -6.99 -5.17 -11.07
N GLN A 169 -5.96 -5.62 -10.33
CA GLN A 169 -6.09 -5.95 -8.91
C GLN A 169 -4.76 -5.89 -8.17
N LEU A 170 -4.78 -5.37 -6.94
CA LEU A 170 -3.72 -5.60 -5.96
C LEU A 170 -3.82 -7.04 -5.46
N GLU A 171 -2.79 -7.85 -5.71
CA GLU A 171 -2.77 -9.21 -5.20
C GLU A 171 -2.25 -9.25 -3.77
N ARG A 172 -1.11 -8.59 -3.51
CA ARG A 172 -0.46 -8.65 -2.19
C ARG A 172 0.28 -7.35 -1.86
N ALA A 173 0.32 -7.02 -0.58
CA ALA A 173 1.29 -6.10 -0.02
C ALA A 173 2.24 -6.86 0.91
N TYR A 174 3.54 -6.53 0.88
CA TYR A 174 4.55 -7.19 1.69
C TYR A 174 5.19 -6.23 2.67
N ILE A 175 5.35 -6.70 3.90
CA ILE A 175 6.05 -6.05 5.00
C ILE A 175 7.30 -6.85 5.30
N VAL A 176 8.47 -6.21 5.26
CA VAL A 176 9.72 -6.85 5.63
C VAL A 176 10.01 -6.67 7.13
N THR A 177 10.56 -7.70 7.74
CA THR A 177 10.94 -7.74 9.15
C THR A 177 12.13 -8.68 9.36
N PRO A 178 12.94 -8.49 10.41
CA PRO A 178 14.00 -9.45 10.74
C PRO A 178 13.50 -10.85 11.13
N ASP A 179 12.25 -10.96 11.63
CA ASP A 179 11.63 -12.21 12.08
C ASP A 179 10.16 -12.25 11.68
N ALA A 180 9.88 -12.89 10.54
CA ALA A 180 8.51 -13.04 10.03
C ALA A 180 7.66 -13.98 10.91
N GLN A 181 8.25 -14.98 11.57
CA GLN A 181 7.52 -15.90 12.43
C GLN A 181 6.93 -15.18 13.64
N SER A 182 7.76 -14.38 14.32
CA SER A 182 7.34 -13.59 15.49
C SER A 182 6.38 -12.46 15.08
N ALA A 183 6.69 -11.74 14.00
CA ALA A 183 5.83 -10.68 13.51
C ALA A 183 4.45 -11.22 13.08
N ALA A 184 4.39 -12.36 12.38
CA ALA A 184 3.13 -12.98 11.96
C ALA A 184 2.21 -13.30 13.15
N ALA A 185 2.74 -13.66 14.32
CA ALA A 185 1.94 -13.84 15.53
C ALA A 185 1.22 -12.54 15.96
N THR A 186 1.92 -11.41 15.88
CA THR A 186 1.35 -10.08 16.16
C THR A 186 0.26 -9.72 15.15
N TYR A 187 0.52 -9.91 13.85
CA TYR A 187 -0.48 -9.67 12.81
C TYR A 187 -1.69 -10.59 12.92
N ALA A 188 -1.49 -11.87 13.26
CA ALA A 188 -2.58 -12.83 13.52
C ALA A 188 -3.52 -12.33 14.62
N LYS A 189 -2.95 -11.81 15.73
CA LYS A 189 -3.72 -11.21 16.82
C LYS A 189 -4.51 -9.97 16.37
N VAL A 190 -3.88 -9.07 15.61
CA VAL A 190 -4.52 -7.85 15.08
C VAL A 190 -5.64 -8.21 14.12
N LEU A 191 -5.38 -9.09 13.16
CA LEU A 191 -6.34 -9.48 12.13
C LEU A 191 -7.44 -10.43 12.66
N GLY A 192 -7.24 -11.06 13.81
CA GLY A 192 -8.15 -12.09 14.33
C GLY A 192 -8.15 -13.35 13.47
N MET A 193 -7.00 -13.68 12.88
CA MET A 193 -6.82 -14.82 11.98
C MET A 193 -5.79 -15.81 12.53
N PRO A 194 -5.86 -17.09 12.16
CA PRO A 194 -4.80 -18.04 12.46
C PRO A 194 -3.46 -17.56 11.88
N GLN A 195 -2.36 -17.80 12.62
CA GLN A 195 -1.03 -17.50 12.10
C GLN A 195 -0.68 -18.42 10.92
N PRO A 196 -0.36 -17.87 9.73
CA PRO A 196 0.04 -18.66 8.59
C PRO A 196 1.39 -19.34 8.80
N LYS A 197 1.60 -20.49 8.16
CA LYS A 197 2.92 -21.13 8.08
C LYS A 197 3.83 -20.34 7.14
N LEU A 198 5.13 -20.32 7.44
CA LEU A 198 6.12 -19.74 6.55
C LEU A 198 6.28 -20.60 5.29
N HIS A 199 6.46 -19.93 4.18
CA HIS A 199 6.85 -20.54 2.89
C HIS A 199 7.87 -19.64 2.17
N LYS A 200 8.61 -20.23 1.22
CA LYS A 200 9.65 -19.50 0.50
C LYS A 200 9.08 -18.64 -0.63
N GLY A 201 9.51 -17.37 -0.67
CA GLY A 201 9.29 -16.46 -1.77
C GLY A 201 10.54 -16.31 -2.61
N THR A 202 10.54 -16.86 -3.80
CA THR A 202 11.72 -16.94 -4.68
C THR A 202 12.06 -15.62 -5.37
N VAL A 203 11.06 -14.77 -5.63
CA VAL A 203 11.26 -13.48 -6.32
C VAL A 203 11.84 -12.42 -5.38
N ILE A 204 11.36 -12.40 -4.13
CA ILE A 204 11.82 -11.43 -3.13
C ILE A 204 12.85 -12.00 -2.16
N MET A 205 13.27 -13.26 -2.35
CA MET A 205 14.30 -13.98 -1.58
C MET A 205 14.00 -13.98 -0.07
N SER A 206 12.77 -14.36 0.31
CA SER A 206 12.33 -14.34 1.71
C SER A 206 11.52 -15.56 2.13
N ASP A 207 11.60 -15.92 3.41
CA ASP A 207 10.57 -16.72 4.07
C ASP A 207 9.40 -15.79 4.44
N MET A 208 8.16 -16.19 4.15
CA MET A 208 7.01 -15.32 4.34
C MET A 208 5.79 -16.05 4.90
N ALA A 209 5.05 -15.39 5.79
CA ALA A 209 3.70 -15.74 6.20
C ALA A 209 2.70 -14.86 5.46
N VAL A 210 1.67 -15.43 4.84
CA VAL A 210 0.66 -14.66 4.10
C VAL A 210 -0.71 -14.83 4.73
N PHE A 211 -1.32 -13.71 5.11
CA PHE A 211 -2.71 -13.62 5.54
C PHE A 211 -3.58 -13.35 4.32
N GLU A 212 -4.45 -14.28 3.95
CA GLU A 212 -5.37 -14.11 2.84
C GLU A 212 -6.56 -13.26 3.28
N LEU A 213 -6.75 -12.10 2.65
CA LEU A 213 -7.79 -11.11 2.95
C LEU A 213 -8.70 -10.99 1.73
N GLY A 214 -9.66 -11.92 1.59
CA GLY A 214 -10.51 -12.01 0.41
C GLY A 214 -9.67 -12.20 -0.86
N PRO A 215 -9.78 -11.31 -1.86
CA PRO A 215 -9.03 -11.43 -3.11
C PRO A 215 -7.58 -10.93 -3.00
N THR A 216 -7.17 -10.42 -1.84
CA THR A 216 -5.84 -9.83 -1.60
C THR A 216 -5.10 -10.56 -0.48
N GLY A 217 -3.81 -10.29 -0.29
CA GLY A 217 -3.04 -10.89 0.81
C GLY A 217 -2.02 -9.95 1.42
N LEU A 218 -1.83 -10.06 2.74
CA LEU A 218 -0.78 -9.37 3.48
C LEU A 218 0.34 -10.34 3.80
N GLY A 219 1.52 -10.14 3.20
CA GLY A 219 2.71 -10.95 3.41
C GLY A 219 3.64 -10.33 4.45
N ILE A 220 4.09 -11.14 5.40
CA ILE A 220 5.12 -10.77 6.37
C ILE A 220 6.36 -11.56 6.01
N ALA A 221 7.44 -10.88 5.65
CA ALA A 221 8.61 -11.47 4.99
C ALA A 221 9.90 -11.24 5.78
N THR A 222 10.73 -12.28 5.88
CA THR A 222 12.10 -12.20 6.39
C THR A 222 13.08 -12.63 5.30
N PRO A 223 14.08 -11.82 4.95
CA PRO A 223 15.08 -12.21 3.94
C PRO A 223 15.84 -13.47 4.36
N TYR A 224 16.04 -14.41 3.43
CA TYR A 224 16.95 -15.55 3.60
C TYR A 224 18.20 -15.46 2.70
N ALA A 225 18.20 -14.53 1.74
CA ALA A 225 19.32 -14.26 0.84
C ALA A 225 19.27 -12.82 0.34
N ALA A 226 20.33 -12.35 -0.33
CA ALA A 226 20.37 -11.06 -1.00
C ALA A 226 19.25 -10.96 -2.06
N GLY A 227 18.53 -9.84 -2.07
CA GLY A 227 17.43 -9.58 -3.00
C GLY A 227 16.50 -8.45 -2.50
N PRO A 228 15.33 -8.28 -3.11
CA PRO A 228 14.44 -7.15 -2.81
C PRO A 228 14.06 -7.00 -1.34
N ALA A 229 13.87 -8.10 -0.60
CA ALA A 229 13.52 -8.04 0.81
C ALA A 229 14.69 -7.62 1.69
N SER A 230 15.92 -8.14 1.44
CA SER A 230 17.12 -7.72 2.19
C SER A 230 17.46 -6.25 1.90
N ASP A 231 17.41 -5.84 0.63
CA ASP A 231 17.68 -4.45 0.24
C ASP A 231 16.69 -3.47 0.91
N ALA A 232 15.42 -3.85 1.00
CA ALA A 232 14.41 -3.04 1.66
C ALA A 232 14.67 -2.93 3.17
N LEU A 233 14.99 -4.06 3.83
CA LEU A 233 15.28 -4.11 5.26
C LEU A 233 16.53 -3.31 5.63
N GLU A 234 17.60 -3.44 4.85
CA GLU A 234 18.87 -2.71 5.05
C GLU A 234 18.69 -1.21 4.83
N ARG A 235 17.96 -0.82 3.79
CA ARG A 235 17.77 0.58 3.43
C ARG A 235 16.89 1.35 4.40
N ARG A 236 15.87 0.73 5.00
CA ARG A 236 14.79 1.42 5.71
C ARG A 236 14.39 0.80 7.05
N GLY A 237 14.93 -0.37 7.38
CA GLY A 237 14.43 -1.15 8.50
C GLY A 237 13.09 -1.85 8.22
N PRO A 238 12.46 -2.41 9.26
CA PRO A 238 11.18 -3.10 9.13
C PRO A 238 10.06 -2.19 8.64
N GLY A 239 9.23 -2.68 7.70
CA GLY A 239 8.09 -1.94 7.17
C GLY A 239 7.58 -2.44 5.81
N PRO A 240 6.51 -1.84 5.28
CA PRO A 240 6.00 -2.17 3.96
C PRO A 240 7.03 -1.79 2.89
N PHE A 241 7.25 -2.70 1.93
CA PHE A 241 8.25 -2.45 0.89
C PHE A 241 7.79 -2.77 -0.52
N GLN A 242 6.81 -3.67 -0.68
CA GLN A 242 6.35 -4.09 -2.00
C GLN A 242 4.82 -4.16 -2.06
N ALA A 243 4.28 -3.72 -3.21
CA ALA A 243 2.93 -4.03 -3.66
C ALA A 243 3.02 -4.86 -4.95
N LEU A 244 2.24 -5.94 -5.01
CA LEU A 244 2.20 -6.89 -6.12
C LEU A 244 0.82 -6.81 -6.77
N TYR A 245 0.79 -6.56 -8.08
CA TYR A 245 -0.43 -6.38 -8.85
C TYR A 245 -0.62 -7.49 -9.88
N ARG A 246 -1.87 -7.90 -10.07
CA ARG A 246 -2.26 -8.79 -11.17
C ARG A 246 -2.50 -7.98 -12.44
N THR A 247 -1.92 -8.47 -13.53
CA THR A 247 -2.12 -7.92 -14.89
C THR A 247 -2.77 -8.96 -15.80
N THR A 248 -3.52 -8.50 -16.78
CA THR A 248 -4.10 -9.35 -17.84
C THR A 248 -3.07 -9.89 -18.82
N GLY A 249 -1.85 -9.33 -18.87
CA GLY A 249 -0.78 -9.78 -19.75
C GLY A 249 0.57 -9.14 -19.43
N MET A 250 1.53 -9.97 -18.97
CA MET A 250 2.88 -9.56 -18.61
C MET A 250 3.65 -8.98 -19.81
N GLY A 251 3.49 -9.59 -20.99
CA GLY A 251 4.13 -9.12 -22.22
C GLY A 251 3.62 -7.73 -22.64
N ALA A 252 2.32 -7.44 -22.50
CA ALA A 252 1.75 -6.13 -22.80
C ALA A 252 2.25 -5.07 -21.81
N ALA A 253 2.25 -5.39 -20.52
CA ALA A 253 2.79 -4.51 -19.49
C ALA A 253 4.27 -4.17 -19.72
N ALA A 254 5.10 -5.16 -20.05
CA ALA A 254 6.51 -4.95 -20.32
C ALA A 254 6.73 -4.06 -21.56
N ARG A 255 5.96 -4.26 -22.65
CA ARG A 255 6.04 -3.42 -23.85
C ARG A 255 5.64 -1.97 -23.57
N TRP A 256 4.59 -1.76 -22.77
CA TRP A 256 4.21 -0.40 -22.36
C TRP A 256 5.35 0.30 -21.63
N MET A 257 5.92 -0.34 -20.62
CA MET A 257 7.01 0.22 -19.81
C MET A 257 8.24 0.51 -20.65
N GLN A 258 8.61 -0.39 -21.57
CA GLN A 258 9.71 -0.18 -22.50
C GLN A 258 9.45 1.02 -23.43
N ALA A 259 8.24 1.18 -23.97
CA ALA A 259 7.85 2.31 -24.79
C ALA A 259 7.89 3.66 -24.04
N HIS A 260 7.80 3.64 -22.71
CA HIS A 260 7.89 4.81 -21.84
C HIS A 260 9.26 4.93 -21.15
N SER A 261 10.30 4.36 -21.78
CA SER A 261 11.70 4.50 -21.36
C SER A 261 11.99 4.01 -19.95
N MET A 262 11.19 3.09 -19.43
CA MET A 262 11.55 2.44 -18.17
C MET A 262 12.72 1.47 -18.36
N PRO A 263 13.64 1.37 -17.38
CA PRO A 263 14.68 0.36 -17.40
C PRO A 263 14.07 -1.05 -17.41
N PRO A 264 14.82 -2.07 -17.87
CA PRO A 264 14.37 -3.46 -17.80
C PRO A 264 14.02 -3.85 -16.37
N LEU A 265 12.81 -4.39 -16.17
CA LEU A 265 12.37 -4.84 -14.85
C LEU A 265 13.10 -6.12 -14.43
N VAL A 266 13.31 -6.27 -13.13
CA VAL A 266 13.78 -7.52 -12.55
C VAL A 266 12.73 -8.60 -12.81
N ARG A 267 13.15 -9.74 -13.39
CA ARG A 267 12.26 -10.86 -13.67
C ARG A 267 12.55 -12.03 -12.73
N GLY A 268 11.51 -12.77 -12.36
CA GLY A 268 11.62 -13.95 -11.52
C GLY A 268 10.46 -14.91 -11.73
N VAL A 269 10.58 -16.09 -11.13
CA VAL A 269 9.53 -17.11 -11.13
C VAL A 269 9.14 -17.37 -9.67
N ARG A 270 7.86 -17.29 -9.39
CA ARG A 270 7.30 -17.56 -8.06
C ARG A 270 7.34 -19.07 -7.77
N ALA A 271 7.22 -19.43 -6.50
CA ALA A 271 7.21 -20.82 -6.08
C ALA A 271 6.07 -21.67 -6.71
N ASN A 272 4.98 -21.01 -7.12
CA ASN A 272 3.87 -21.65 -7.84
C ASN A 272 4.11 -21.76 -9.37
N GLY A 273 5.29 -21.37 -9.87
CA GLY A 273 5.63 -21.37 -11.29
C GLY A 273 5.19 -20.14 -12.09
N GLU A 274 4.49 -19.18 -11.45
CA GLU A 274 4.01 -17.98 -12.10
C GLU A 274 5.14 -16.96 -12.29
N HIS A 275 5.25 -16.37 -13.47
CA HIS A 275 6.24 -15.33 -13.76
C HIS A 275 5.88 -14.01 -13.06
N ALA A 276 6.91 -13.28 -12.65
CA ALA A 276 6.78 -11.95 -12.06
C ALA A 276 7.78 -10.98 -12.65
N MET A 277 7.40 -9.70 -12.71
CA MET A 277 8.26 -8.56 -12.99
C MET A 277 8.25 -7.62 -11.80
N LEU A 278 9.36 -6.92 -11.57
CA LEU A 278 9.51 -6.05 -10.41
C LEU A 278 10.20 -4.75 -10.82
N ALA A 279 9.49 -3.62 -10.68
CA ALA A 279 10.05 -2.28 -10.72
C ALA A 279 10.73 -1.98 -9.37
N THR A 280 11.90 -1.34 -9.43
CA THR A 280 12.69 -1.05 -8.23
C THR A 280 12.28 0.28 -7.59
N PRO A 281 12.75 0.56 -6.38
CA PRO A 281 12.43 1.81 -5.69
C PRO A 281 12.78 3.09 -6.46
N ALA A 282 13.80 3.03 -7.33
CA ALA A 282 14.20 4.19 -8.13
C ALA A 282 13.10 4.62 -9.13
N GLU A 283 12.39 3.65 -9.70
CA GLU A 283 11.33 3.89 -10.69
C GLU A 283 9.94 4.04 -10.05
N ALA A 284 9.77 3.62 -8.80
CA ALA A 284 8.46 3.44 -8.18
C ALA A 284 8.29 4.22 -6.86
N GLY A 285 8.82 5.43 -6.79
CA GLY A 285 8.60 6.32 -5.64
C GLY A 285 9.14 5.76 -4.31
N GLY A 286 10.21 4.98 -4.34
CA GLY A 286 10.82 4.38 -3.15
C GLY A 286 10.26 3.01 -2.75
N ALA A 287 9.31 2.46 -3.52
CA ALA A 287 8.70 1.14 -3.29
C ALA A 287 9.17 0.12 -4.33
N TYR A 288 9.04 -1.17 -4.05
CA TYR A 288 9.02 -2.21 -5.07
C TYR A 288 7.58 -2.38 -5.59
N ILE A 289 7.39 -2.32 -6.90
CA ILE A 289 6.08 -2.58 -7.54
C ILE A 289 6.22 -3.81 -8.42
N GLY A 290 5.52 -4.87 -8.04
CA GLY A 290 5.52 -6.15 -8.73
C GLY A 290 4.30 -6.33 -9.63
N PHE A 291 4.48 -7.11 -10.69
CA PHE A 291 3.44 -7.51 -11.62
C PHE A 291 3.48 -9.02 -11.80
N VAL A 292 2.31 -9.66 -11.79
CA VAL A 292 2.12 -11.08 -12.06
C VAL A 292 0.91 -11.28 -12.96
N GLY A 293 0.96 -12.30 -13.80
CA GLY A 293 -0.13 -12.60 -14.73
C GLY A 293 0.32 -13.54 -15.83
N PRO A 294 -0.56 -13.83 -16.81
CA PRO A 294 -0.21 -14.60 -17.99
C PRO A 294 0.82 -13.83 -18.83
N GLU A 295 1.61 -14.57 -19.61
CA GLU A 295 2.64 -14.05 -20.54
C GLU A 295 2.01 -13.22 -21.69
#